data_f4ccb7a49eba21fc657af7cbafbdd5f9
#
_entry.id   f4ccb7a49eba21fc657af7cbafbdd5f9
#
_cell.length_a   1.000
_cell.length_b   1.000
_cell.length_c   1.000
_cell.angle_alpha   90.00
_cell.angle_beta   90.00
_cell.angle_gamma   90.00
#
_symmetry.space_group_name_H-M   'P 1'
#
loop_
_entity.id
_entity.type
_entity.pdbx_description
1 polymer ?
#
loop_
_entity_poly.entity_id
_entity_poly.type
_entity_poly.pdbx_seq_one_letter_code
_entity_poly.pdbx_strand_id
1 'polypeptide(L)'
;FCRIGRKAMIGGLSGVDRDVIPFAIVTGERGKLRGLNVIGLKRSGYAPEVVKAISRAFMYIFKGKEDNFETRVQKARKLFKDNDMVQEQLDFIEFSLKGRRNVMVAE
;
A
#
# COMPACT_ATOMS: atom_id res chain seq x y z
N PHE A 1 5.08 -18.12 -0.53
CA PHE A 1 5.09 -17.28 0.71
C PHE A 1 4.89 -15.81 0.34
N CYS A 2 3.89 -15.19 0.96
CA CYS A 2 3.61 -13.79 0.77
C CYS A 2 4.01 -13.00 2.01
N ARG A 3 4.47 -11.76 1.81
CA ARG A 3 4.70 -10.83 2.90
C ARG A 3 3.45 -9.98 3.10
N ILE A 4 3.07 -9.76 4.34
CA ILE A 4 1.96 -8.88 4.67
C ILE A 4 2.53 -7.73 5.49
N GLY A 5 2.37 -6.52 4.98
CA GLY A 5 2.91 -5.33 5.61
C GLY A 5 2.23 -4.98 6.93
N ARG A 6 2.92 -4.15 7.71
CA ARG A 6 2.48 -3.74 9.04
C ARG A 6 1.09 -3.07 8.97
N LYS A 7 0.23 -3.43 9.92
CA LYS A 7 -1.12 -2.86 10.07
C LYS A 7 -2.03 -3.05 8.85
N ALA A 8 -1.72 -3.98 7.95
CA ALA A 8 -2.66 -4.38 6.91
C ALA A 8 -3.81 -5.15 7.54
N MET A 9 -5.02 -4.96 7.03
CA MET A 9 -6.20 -5.68 7.46
C MET A 9 -6.61 -6.68 6.38
N ILE A 10 -6.64 -7.95 6.75
CA ILE A 10 -7.08 -9.01 5.84
C ILE A 10 -8.46 -9.45 6.32
N GLY A 11 -9.46 -9.28 5.48
CA GLY A 11 -10.82 -9.67 5.82
C GLY A 11 -10.97 -11.19 5.98
N GLY A 12 -11.99 -11.60 6.73
CA GLY A 12 -12.28 -13.03 6.92
C GLY A 12 -12.52 -13.74 5.60
N LEU A 13 -12.03 -14.98 5.48
CA LEU A 13 -12.13 -15.82 4.28
C LEU A 13 -11.46 -15.21 3.04
N SER A 14 -10.51 -14.27 3.25
CA SER A 14 -9.75 -13.68 2.14
C SER A 14 -8.57 -14.56 1.74
N GLY A 15 -8.38 -14.73 0.45
CA GLY A 15 -7.18 -15.38 -0.08
C GLY A 15 -6.07 -14.36 -0.33
N VAL A 16 -4.84 -14.69 0.07
CA VAL A 16 -3.68 -13.81 -0.17
C VAL A 16 -2.63 -14.59 -0.93
N ASP A 17 -2.41 -14.22 -2.18
CA ASP A 17 -1.44 -14.87 -3.07
C ASP A 17 -0.33 -13.93 -3.55
N ARG A 18 -0.34 -12.67 -3.10
CA ARG A 18 0.65 -11.65 -3.43
C ARG A 18 1.03 -10.87 -2.19
N ASP A 19 2.17 -10.18 -2.25
CA ASP A 19 2.61 -9.33 -1.14
C ASP A 19 1.63 -8.17 -0.93
N VAL A 20 1.26 -7.93 0.32
CA VAL A 20 0.31 -6.89 0.71
C VAL A 20 1.05 -5.75 1.39
N ILE A 21 0.91 -4.54 0.85
CA ILE A 21 1.60 -3.35 1.38
C ILE A 21 1.13 -3.02 2.81
N PRO A 22 1.98 -2.32 3.59
CA PRO A 22 1.55 -1.84 4.90
C PRO A 22 0.30 -0.96 4.83
N PHE A 23 -0.52 -1.03 5.85
CA PHE A 23 -1.71 -0.20 6.03
C PHE A 23 -2.84 -0.45 5.02
N ALA A 24 -2.81 -1.52 4.26
CA ALA A 24 -3.84 -1.82 3.26
C ALA A 24 -5.01 -2.61 3.82
N ILE A 25 -6.10 -2.65 3.08
CA ILE A 25 -7.24 -3.53 3.32
C ILE A 25 -7.36 -4.50 2.15
N VAL A 26 -7.45 -5.78 2.46
CA VAL A 26 -7.64 -6.86 1.47
C VAL A 26 -8.89 -7.65 1.83
N THR A 27 -9.75 -7.88 0.86
CA THR A 27 -10.96 -8.68 1.05
C THR A 27 -11.23 -9.59 -0.15
N GLY A 28 -12.06 -10.62 0.05
CA GLY A 28 -12.53 -11.52 -0.99
C GLY A 28 -11.72 -12.81 -1.13
N GLU A 29 -12.32 -13.82 -1.69
CA GLU A 29 -11.68 -15.15 -1.85
C GLU A 29 -10.37 -15.10 -2.61
N ARG A 30 -10.29 -14.22 -3.60
CA ARG A 30 -9.08 -14.03 -4.42
C ARG A 30 -8.23 -12.85 -3.96
N GLY A 31 -8.47 -12.37 -2.73
CA GLY A 31 -7.72 -11.29 -2.13
C GLY A 31 -7.55 -10.07 -3.03
N LYS A 32 -8.44 -9.10 -2.89
CA LYS A 32 -8.35 -7.84 -3.65
C LYS A 32 -7.94 -6.71 -2.74
N LEU A 33 -6.98 -5.91 -3.19
CA LEU A 33 -6.55 -4.71 -2.49
C LEU A 33 -7.67 -3.67 -2.62
N ARG A 34 -8.36 -3.39 -1.51
CA ARG A 34 -9.51 -2.47 -1.50
C ARG A 34 -9.14 -1.02 -1.23
N GLY A 35 -8.04 -0.79 -0.53
CA GLY A 35 -7.61 0.54 -0.16
C GLY A 35 -6.77 0.51 1.10
N LEU A 36 -6.78 1.61 1.83
CA LEU A 36 -6.03 1.76 3.07
C LEU A 36 -6.90 1.49 4.28
N ASN A 37 -6.28 0.97 5.33
CA ASN A 37 -6.91 0.76 6.63
C ASN A 37 -7.01 2.10 7.37
N VAL A 38 -7.84 3.02 6.87
CA VAL A 38 -7.98 4.38 7.40
C VAL A 38 -8.49 4.36 8.85
N ILE A 39 -9.46 3.49 9.14
CA ILE A 39 -10.00 3.37 10.50
C ILE A 39 -8.90 2.92 11.46
N GLY A 40 -8.11 1.92 11.09
CA GLY A 40 -6.99 1.46 11.91
C GLY A 40 -5.94 2.53 12.13
N LEU A 41 -5.64 3.32 11.10
CA LEU A 41 -4.69 4.44 11.21
C LEU A 41 -5.19 5.50 12.19
N LYS A 42 -6.46 5.86 12.10
CA LYS A 42 -7.07 6.84 13.02
C LYS A 42 -7.09 6.32 14.46
N ARG A 43 -7.44 5.04 14.66
CA ARG A 43 -7.42 4.41 15.98
C ARG A 43 -6.02 4.34 16.58
N SER A 44 -5.00 4.26 15.75
CA SER A 44 -3.60 4.26 16.19
C SER A 44 -3.08 5.67 16.53
N GLY A 45 -3.90 6.72 16.37
CA GLY A 45 -3.56 8.07 16.75
C GLY A 45 -2.80 8.88 15.73
N TYR A 46 -2.74 8.43 14.48
CA TYR A 46 -2.10 9.22 13.43
C TYR A 46 -2.91 10.48 13.12
N ALA A 47 -2.21 11.60 12.94
CA ALA A 47 -2.84 12.88 12.63
C ALA A 47 -3.60 12.85 11.31
N PRO A 48 -4.71 13.59 11.18
CA PRO A 48 -5.49 13.61 9.93
C PRO A 48 -4.69 13.98 8.69
N GLU A 49 -3.71 14.88 8.83
CA GLU A 49 -2.83 15.30 7.73
C GLU A 49 -1.98 14.14 7.23
N VAL A 50 -1.48 13.32 8.15
CA VAL A 50 -0.68 12.14 7.83
C VAL A 50 -1.55 11.13 7.07
N VAL A 51 -2.76 10.87 7.55
CA VAL A 51 -3.69 9.94 6.90
C VAL A 51 -4.06 10.43 5.49
N LYS A 52 -4.30 11.74 5.31
CA LYS A 52 -4.57 12.32 4.00
C LYS A 52 -3.39 12.14 3.04
N ALA A 53 -2.18 12.36 3.52
CA ALA A 53 -0.98 12.20 2.68
C ALA A 53 -0.81 10.76 2.21
N ILE A 54 -1.03 9.78 3.11
CA ILE A 54 -0.96 8.36 2.76
C ILE A 54 -2.04 8.02 1.72
N SER A 55 -3.26 8.57 1.89
CA SER A 55 -4.36 8.34 0.94
C SER A 55 -4.04 8.90 -0.44
N ARG A 56 -3.44 10.10 -0.51
CA ARG A 56 -3.00 10.69 -1.78
C ARG A 56 -1.93 9.84 -2.45
N ALA A 57 -0.96 9.37 -1.66
CA ALA A 57 0.10 8.52 -2.18
C ALA A 57 -0.47 7.21 -2.74
N PHE A 58 -1.40 6.59 -2.02
CA PHE A 58 -2.07 5.38 -2.47
C PHE A 58 -2.76 5.60 -3.83
N MET A 59 -3.53 6.68 -3.96
CA MET A 59 -4.20 7.01 -5.20
C MET A 59 -3.20 7.24 -6.34
N TYR A 60 -2.11 7.95 -6.06
CA TYR A 60 -1.08 8.21 -7.06
C TYR A 60 -0.43 6.92 -7.54
N ILE A 61 -0.02 6.05 -6.61
CA ILE A 61 0.73 4.84 -6.92
C ILE A 61 -0.14 3.79 -7.62
N PHE A 62 -1.34 3.53 -7.08
CA PHE A 62 -2.17 2.41 -7.52
C PHE A 62 -3.27 2.79 -8.50
N LYS A 63 -3.74 4.02 -8.48
CA LYS A 63 -4.82 4.49 -9.35
C LYS A 63 -4.36 5.49 -10.40
N GLY A 64 -3.11 5.91 -10.37
CA GLY A 64 -2.57 6.83 -11.37
C GLY A 64 -2.58 6.20 -12.76
N LYS A 65 -2.84 7.02 -13.77
CA LYS A 65 -2.90 6.59 -15.16
C LYS A 65 -1.68 7.04 -15.97
N GLU A 66 -0.91 7.95 -15.43
CA GLU A 66 0.33 8.41 -16.05
C GLU A 66 1.45 7.46 -15.69
N ASP A 67 2.33 7.21 -16.62
CA ASP A 67 3.49 6.33 -16.44
C ASP A 67 3.08 4.88 -16.05
N ASN A 68 4.05 4.00 -15.97
CA ASN A 68 3.81 2.65 -15.45
C ASN A 68 3.92 2.65 -13.92
N PHE A 69 3.55 1.52 -13.32
CA PHE A 69 3.55 1.35 -11.88
C PHE A 69 4.92 1.62 -11.25
N GLU A 70 5.97 1.05 -11.82
CA GLU A 70 7.33 1.21 -11.29
C GLU A 70 7.79 2.66 -11.31
N THR A 71 7.48 3.37 -12.38
CA THR A 71 7.80 4.80 -12.50
C THR A 71 7.03 5.61 -11.48
N ARG A 72 5.76 5.31 -11.26
CA ARG A 72 4.97 5.99 -10.23
C ARG A 72 5.54 5.75 -8.83
N VAL A 73 5.99 4.53 -8.55
CA VAL A 73 6.64 4.22 -7.27
C VAL A 73 7.89 5.09 -7.08
N GLN A 74 8.73 5.20 -8.11
CA GLN A 74 9.94 6.04 -8.05
C GLN A 74 9.60 7.52 -7.84
N LYS A 75 8.62 8.03 -8.57
CA LYS A 75 8.20 9.44 -8.43
C LYS A 75 7.57 9.72 -7.07
N ALA A 76 6.81 8.78 -6.53
CA ALA A 76 6.20 8.91 -5.21
C ALA A 76 7.26 9.07 -4.12
N ARG A 77 8.43 8.47 -4.27
CA ARG A 77 9.54 8.61 -3.34
C ARG A 77 9.90 10.08 -3.12
N LYS A 78 9.91 10.86 -4.17
CA LYS A 78 10.21 12.30 -4.12
C LYS A 78 9.02 13.13 -3.69
N LEU A 79 7.84 12.82 -4.22
CA LEU A 79 6.62 13.60 -3.94
C LEU A 79 6.20 13.52 -2.47
N PHE A 80 6.45 12.40 -1.82
CA PHE A 80 6.04 12.14 -0.44
C PHE A 80 7.24 11.91 0.47
N LYS A 81 8.36 12.57 0.20
CA LYS A 81 9.63 12.36 0.92
C LYS A 81 9.54 12.61 2.43
N ASP A 82 8.64 13.48 2.86
CA ASP A 82 8.50 13.85 4.26
C ASP A 82 7.49 12.99 5.03
N ASN A 83 6.89 12.00 4.37
CA ASN A 83 5.93 11.10 5.02
C ASN A 83 6.55 9.71 5.22
N ASP A 84 6.94 9.41 6.46
CA ASP A 84 7.62 8.17 6.79
C ASP A 84 6.78 6.93 6.50
N MET A 85 5.47 7.02 6.64
CA MET A 85 4.57 5.88 6.39
C MET A 85 4.49 5.57 4.90
N VAL A 86 4.46 6.60 4.05
CA VAL A 86 4.53 6.41 2.59
C VAL A 86 5.87 5.80 2.22
N GLN A 87 6.97 6.28 2.82
CA GLN A 87 8.29 5.71 2.56
C GLN A 87 8.36 4.24 2.98
N GLU A 88 7.72 3.87 4.08
CA GLU A 88 7.62 2.46 4.50
C GLU A 88 6.89 1.62 3.45
N GLN A 89 5.78 2.11 2.90
CA GLN A 89 5.06 1.41 1.82
C GLN A 89 5.94 1.26 0.57
N LEU A 90 6.66 2.31 0.20
CA LEU A 90 7.56 2.30 -0.95
C LEU A 90 8.72 1.33 -0.76
N ASP A 91 9.31 1.31 0.43
CA ASP A 91 10.38 0.34 0.77
C ASP A 91 9.87 -1.09 0.62
N PHE A 92 8.66 -1.35 1.11
CA PHE A 92 8.04 -2.66 1.01
C PHE A 92 7.85 -3.07 -0.46
N ILE A 93 7.30 -2.17 -1.28
CA ILE A 93 7.07 -2.42 -2.70
C ILE A 93 8.39 -2.68 -3.43
N GLU A 94 9.38 -1.83 -3.21
CA GLU A 94 10.69 -1.98 -3.89
C GLU A 94 11.39 -3.27 -3.50
N PHE A 95 11.34 -3.65 -2.23
CA PHE A 95 11.91 -4.92 -1.79
C PHE A 95 11.22 -6.11 -2.49
N SER A 96 9.89 -6.07 -2.60
CA SER A 96 9.13 -7.12 -3.28
C SER A 96 9.49 -7.20 -4.77
N LEU A 97 9.59 -6.07 -5.45
CA LEU A 97 9.95 -6.03 -6.87
C LEU A 97 11.38 -6.53 -7.11
N LYS A 98 12.33 -6.16 -6.26
CA LYS A 98 13.72 -6.65 -6.37
C LYS A 98 13.80 -8.16 -6.19
N GLY A 99 12.98 -8.72 -5.34
CA GLY A 99 12.89 -10.15 -5.12
C GLY A 99 12.07 -10.88 -6.18
N ARG A 100 11.63 -10.18 -7.22
CA ARG A 100 10.74 -10.71 -8.26
C ARG A 100 9.44 -11.28 -7.68
N ARG A 101 8.98 -10.68 -6.58
CA ARG A 101 7.71 -11.04 -5.95
C ARG A 101 6.60 -10.18 -6.52
N ASN A 102 5.40 -10.70 -6.50
CA ASN A 102 4.24 -9.96 -6.93
C ASN A 102 3.66 -9.15 -5.75
N VAL A 103 3.45 -7.86 -5.99
CA VAL A 103 2.75 -7.00 -5.05
C VAL A 103 1.29 -6.92 -5.46
N MET A 104 0.39 -7.07 -4.49
CA MET A 104 -1.04 -6.90 -4.76
C MET A 104 -1.31 -5.45 -5.13
N VAL A 105 -1.98 -5.24 -6.26
CA VAL A 105 -2.32 -3.91 -6.74
C VAL A 105 -3.83 -3.70 -6.69
N ALA A 106 -4.25 -2.42 -6.62
CA ALA A 106 -5.66 -2.07 -6.65
C ALA A 106 -6.22 -2.25 -8.05
N GLU A 107 -7.43 -2.72 -8.13
CA GLU A 107 -8.16 -2.86 -9.39
C GLU A 107 -8.77 -1.55 -9.85
#